data_c67b6e6efe45e9d5057dd6adbad2a949
#
_entry.id   c67b6e6efe45e9d5057dd6adbad2a949
#
_cell.length_a   1.000
_cell.length_b   1.000
_cell.length_c   1.000
_cell.angle_alpha   90.00
_cell.angle_beta   90.00
_cell.angle_gamma   90.00
#
_symmetry.space_group_name_H-M   'P 1'
#
loop_
_entity.id
_entity.type
_entity.pdbx_description
1 polymer ?
#
loop_
_entity_poly.entity_id
_entity_poly.type
_entity_poly.pdbx_seq_one_letter_code
_entity_poly.pdbx_strand_id
1 'polypeptide(L)'
;TQALATVSGLDPKRIAHRLMGYTQIGRQPQASDYQALIAPVDDDADTPDAADAGQPYPFFLAHPFNQPVAEMPALLGTPGDWLVEWKWDGIRAQIVRRAGAVWVWSRGEELVTDRFPELAEAAMAQMPDGTVVDGEILVWLPGEPQPRLFADLQKRLGRKTLTPKLL
;
A
#
# COMPACT_ATOMS: atom_id res chain seq x y z
N THR A 1 3.39 -7.72 17.43
CA THR A 1 2.14 -6.93 17.48
C THR A 1 1.37 -7.23 18.75
N GLN A 2 0.98 -8.50 19.01
CA GLN A 2 0.15 -8.87 20.16
C GLN A 2 0.77 -8.49 21.51
N ALA A 3 2.07 -8.74 21.70
CA ALA A 3 2.77 -8.38 22.94
C ALA A 3 2.77 -6.86 23.20
N LEU A 4 3.00 -6.08 22.15
CA LEU A 4 2.96 -4.61 22.23
C LEU A 4 1.53 -4.12 22.55
N ALA A 5 0.51 -4.70 21.93
CA ALA A 5 -0.89 -4.38 22.22
C ALA A 5 -1.23 -4.67 23.70
N THR A 6 -0.81 -5.83 24.22
CA THR A 6 -1.02 -6.19 25.60
C THR A 6 -0.36 -5.22 26.58
N VAL A 7 0.89 -4.83 26.30
CA VAL A 7 1.66 -3.90 27.18
C VAL A 7 1.11 -2.47 27.12
N SER A 8 0.69 -2.03 25.92
CA SER A 8 0.18 -0.66 25.72
C SER A 8 -1.30 -0.48 26.05
N GLY A 9 -2.07 -1.58 26.15
CA GLY A 9 -3.52 -1.54 26.31
C GLY A 9 -4.29 -1.10 25.07
N LEU A 10 -3.62 -0.97 23.92
CA LEU A 10 -4.22 -0.56 22.66
C LEU A 10 -4.74 -1.76 21.84
N ASP A 11 -5.67 -1.48 20.93
CA ASP A 11 -6.17 -2.48 19.98
C ASP A 11 -5.02 -3.08 19.14
N PRO A 12 -4.90 -4.42 19.04
CA PRO A 12 -3.87 -5.08 18.24
C PRO A 12 -3.83 -4.65 16.77
N LYS A 13 -5.00 -4.32 16.19
CA LYS A 13 -5.09 -3.86 14.80
C LYS A 13 -4.46 -2.46 14.64
N ARG A 14 -4.67 -1.59 15.63
CA ARG A 14 -4.04 -0.24 15.65
C ARG A 14 -2.53 -0.35 15.77
N ILE A 15 -2.04 -1.21 16.67
CA ILE A 15 -0.60 -1.47 16.78
C ILE A 15 -0.04 -2.07 15.49
N ALA A 16 -0.76 -2.99 14.86
CA ALA A 16 -0.35 -3.54 13.57
C ALA A 16 -0.25 -2.44 12.50
N HIS A 17 -1.26 -1.59 12.42
CA HIS A 17 -1.29 -0.48 11.46
C HIS A 17 -0.10 0.49 11.68
N ARG A 18 0.16 0.89 12.92
CA ARG A 18 1.27 1.80 13.25
C ARG A 18 2.66 1.19 13.08
N LEU A 19 2.77 -0.14 13.12
CA LEU A 19 4.00 -0.86 12.79
C LEU A 19 4.24 -1.01 11.30
N MET A 20 3.21 -0.81 10.47
CA MET A 20 3.36 -0.79 9.02
C MET A 20 4.30 0.36 8.65
N GLY A 21 5.27 0.07 7.78
CA GLY A 21 6.27 1.06 7.41
C GLY A 21 7.48 1.17 8.34
N TYR A 22 7.52 0.43 9.45
CA TYR A 22 8.74 0.26 10.22
C TYR A 22 9.67 -0.77 9.55
N THR A 23 10.15 -0.41 8.36
CA THR A 23 10.87 -1.33 7.46
C THR A 23 12.35 -0.97 7.26
N GLN A 24 12.89 -0.02 8.00
CA GLN A 24 14.31 0.34 7.88
C GLN A 24 15.17 -0.77 8.48
N ILE A 25 15.69 -1.63 7.61
CA ILE A 25 16.61 -2.71 7.99
C ILE A 25 17.82 -2.11 8.71
N GLY A 26 18.09 -2.59 9.93
CA GLY A 26 19.23 -2.16 10.75
C GLY A 26 19.00 -0.92 11.61
N ARG A 27 17.84 -0.26 11.51
CA ARG A 27 17.48 0.80 12.47
C ARG A 27 17.11 0.18 13.80
N GLN A 28 17.81 0.59 14.87
CA GLN A 28 17.42 0.21 16.23
C GLN A 28 16.24 1.08 16.69
N PRO A 29 15.18 0.48 17.28
CA PRO A 29 14.07 1.23 17.84
C PRO A 29 14.54 2.20 18.91
N GLN A 30 13.98 3.41 18.88
CA GLN A 30 14.20 4.43 19.91
C GLN A 30 12.99 4.53 20.83
N ALA A 31 13.14 5.11 22.01
CA ALA A 31 12.03 5.35 22.91
C ALA A 31 10.92 6.20 22.28
N SER A 32 11.30 7.15 21.42
CA SER A 32 10.35 7.96 20.63
C SER A 32 9.49 7.14 19.68
N ASP A 33 10.04 6.08 19.08
CA ASP A 33 9.26 5.19 18.20
C ASP A 33 8.18 4.45 18.99
N TYR A 34 8.51 4.01 20.21
CA TYR A 34 7.52 3.41 21.11
C TYR A 34 6.46 4.42 21.57
N GLN A 35 6.86 5.62 21.90
CA GLN A 35 5.92 6.69 22.29
C GLN A 35 4.96 7.03 21.15
N ALA A 36 5.46 7.13 19.91
CA ALA A 36 4.61 7.33 18.73
C ALA A 36 3.65 6.16 18.53
N LEU A 37 4.13 4.92 18.75
CA LEU A 37 3.31 3.72 18.59
C LEU A 37 2.12 3.66 19.56
N ILE A 38 2.30 4.15 20.80
CA ILE A 38 1.29 4.13 21.86
C ILE A 38 0.57 5.47 22.06
N ALA A 39 0.88 6.48 21.24
CA ALA A 39 0.25 7.80 21.37
C ALA A 39 -1.28 7.69 21.33
N PRO A 40 -1.99 8.39 22.23
CA PRO A 40 -3.44 8.46 22.17
C PRO A 40 -3.87 9.07 20.83
N VAL A 41 -4.95 8.58 20.26
CA VAL A 41 -5.60 9.17 19.09
C VAL A 41 -6.83 9.88 19.60
N ASP A 42 -7.02 11.10 19.16
CA ASP A 42 -8.29 11.79 19.30
C ASP A 42 -9.28 11.10 18.37
N ASP A 43 -10.13 10.24 18.92
CA ASP A 43 -11.13 9.47 18.15
C ASP A 43 -12.17 10.41 17.49
N ASP A 44 -12.23 11.68 17.90
CA ASP A 44 -13.07 12.73 17.30
C ASP A 44 -12.38 13.52 16.18
N ALA A 45 -11.09 13.31 15.94
CA ALA A 45 -10.39 13.98 14.85
C ALA A 45 -10.56 13.19 13.55
N ASP A 46 -11.30 13.75 12.62
CA ASP A 46 -11.49 13.26 11.24
C ASP A 46 -10.17 13.28 10.42
N THR A 47 -9.08 13.72 11.04
CA THR A 47 -7.75 13.80 10.43
C THR A 47 -6.81 12.77 11.10
N PRO A 48 -6.14 11.92 10.32
CA PRO A 48 -5.09 11.05 10.84
C PRO A 48 -4.04 11.88 11.58
N ASP A 49 -3.62 11.40 12.75
CA ASP A 49 -2.49 11.99 13.48
C ASP A 49 -1.29 12.15 12.52
N ALA A 50 -0.53 13.24 12.67
CA ALA A 50 0.64 13.51 11.84
C ALA A 50 1.65 12.35 11.83
N ALA A 51 1.70 11.57 12.91
CA ALA A 51 2.50 10.34 13.02
C ALA A 51 1.99 9.21 12.09
N ASP A 52 0.70 9.18 11.80
CA ASP A 52 0.05 8.17 10.97
C ASP A 52 -0.19 8.64 9.51
N ALA A 53 0.15 9.89 9.21
CA ALA A 53 -0.17 10.50 7.92
C ALA A 53 0.34 9.72 6.72
N GLY A 54 1.54 9.15 6.81
CA GLY A 54 2.17 8.40 5.73
C GLY A 54 1.89 6.90 5.73
N GLN A 55 1.16 6.39 6.72
CA GLN A 55 0.93 4.95 6.87
C GLN A 55 -0.08 4.41 5.84
N PRO A 56 0.20 3.23 5.25
CA PRO A 56 -0.75 2.57 4.36
C PRO A 56 -1.86 1.91 5.18
N TYR A 57 -3.00 1.65 4.53
CA TYR A 57 -3.99 0.73 5.07
C TYR A 57 -3.58 -0.72 4.82
N PRO A 58 -4.07 -1.69 5.63
CA PRO A 58 -3.88 -3.10 5.32
C PRO A 58 -4.37 -3.44 3.92
N PHE A 59 -3.52 -4.10 3.13
CA PHE A 59 -3.91 -4.53 1.80
C PHE A 59 -4.99 -5.60 1.87
N PHE A 60 -6.09 -5.38 1.16
CA PHE A 60 -7.10 -6.39 0.98
C PHE A 60 -6.60 -7.45 -0.01
N LEU A 61 -6.52 -8.71 0.46
CA LEU A 61 -6.04 -9.83 -0.33
C LEU A 61 -7.20 -10.72 -0.71
N ALA A 62 -7.38 -10.95 -2.02
CA ALA A 62 -8.31 -11.94 -2.50
C ALA A 62 -7.87 -13.35 -2.11
N HIS A 63 -8.82 -14.17 -1.65
CA HIS A 63 -8.59 -15.58 -1.37
C HIS A 63 -8.82 -16.43 -2.62
N PRO A 64 -8.05 -17.52 -2.82
CA PRO A 64 -8.27 -18.41 -3.93
C PRO A 64 -9.60 -19.14 -3.77
N PHE A 65 -10.34 -19.24 -4.86
CA PHE A 65 -11.49 -20.13 -4.95
C PHE A 65 -11.00 -21.52 -5.31
N ASN A 66 -11.05 -22.45 -4.34
CA ASN A 66 -10.47 -23.78 -4.47
C ASN A 66 -11.46 -24.86 -4.93
N GLN A 67 -12.68 -24.48 -5.28
CA GLN A 67 -13.69 -25.40 -5.76
C GLN A 67 -13.70 -25.48 -7.30
N PRO A 68 -14.23 -26.55 -7.90
CA PRO A 68 -14.39 -26.63 -9.34
C PRO A 68 -15.18 -25.45 -9.91
N VAL A 69 -14.78 -24.95 -11.07
CA VAL A 69 -15.43 -23.79 -11.72
C VAL A 69 -16.93 -24.01 -11.92
N ALA A 70 -17.35 -25.26 -12.16
CA ALA A 70 -18.77 -25.63 -12.32
C ALA A 70 -19.60 -25.35 -11.04
N GLU A 71 -19.00 -25.29 -9.87
CA GLU A 71 -19.67 -25.02 -8.60
C GLU A 71 -19.76 -23.52 -8.30
N MET A 72 -19.01 -22.66 -9.01
CA MET A 72 -18.98 -21.21 -8.77
C MET A 72 -20.38 -20.57 -8.75
N PRO A 73 -21.30 -20.85 -9.72
CA PRO A 73 -22.61 -20.20 -9.71
C PRO A 73 -23.44 -20.51 -8.46
N ALA A 74 -23.31 -21.72 -7.93
CA ALA A 74 -24.06 -22.14 -6.74
C ALA A 74 -23.48 -21.57 -5.45
N LEU A 75 -22.15 -21.39 -5.38
CA LEU A 75 -21.45 -20.97 -4.17
C LEU A 75 -21.27 -19.45 -4.09
N LEU A 76 -21.10 -18.78 -5.21
CA LEU A 76 -20.84 -17.35 -5.26
C LEU A 76 -22.11 -16.51 -5.40
N GLY A 77 -23.25 -17.10 -5.67
CA GLY A 77 -24.50 -16.37 -5.85
C GLY A 77 -24.61 -15.66 -7.19
N THR A 78 -25.19 -14.47 -7.21
CA THR A 78 -25.43 -13.75 -8.46
C THR A 78 -24.22 -12.89 -8.86
N PRO A 79 -23.94 -12.73 -10.17
CA PRO A 79 -22.85 -11.88 -10.63
C PRO A 79 -22.91 -10.43 -10.12
N GLY A 80 -24.14 -9.92 -9.82
CA GLY A 80 -24.33 -8.57 -9.30
C GLY A 80 -23.84 -8.35 -7.88
N ASP A 81 -23.57 -9.43 -7.13
CA ASP A 81 -23.05 -9.37 -5.76
C ASP A 81 -21.51 -9.27 -5.71
N TRP A 82 -20.85 -9.29 -6.89
CA TRP A 82 -19.40 -9.38 -7.00
C TRP A 82 -18.83 -8.24 -7.82
N LEU A 83 -17.70 -7.72 -7.35
CA LEU A 83 -16.83 -6.84 -8.13
C LEU A 83 -15.85 -7.73 -8.93
N VAL A 84 -15.96 -7.67 -10.25
CA VAL A 84 -15.10 -8.43 -11.16
C VAL A 84 -14.03 -7.49 -11.72
N GLU A 85 -12.78 -7.82 -11.48
CA GLU A 85 -11.64 -7.01 -11.89
C GLU A 85 -10.65 -7.80 -12.73
N TRP A 86 -9.89 -7.10 -13.58
CA TRP A 86 -8.76 -7.69 -14.25
C TRP A 86 -7.65 -8.00 -13.24
N LYS A 87 -7.10 -9.21 -13.34
CA LYS A 87 -5.91 -9.57 -12.58
C LYS A 87 -4.67 -9.18 -13.37
N TRP A 88 -4.24 -7.96 -13.18
CA TRP A 88 -3.02 -7.46 -13.78
C TRP A 88 -1.77 -8.11 -13.14
N ASP A 89 -0.69 -8.23 -13.93
CA ASP A 89 0.62 -8.70 -13.47
C ASP A 89 1.58 -7.52 -13.34
N GLY A 90 1.59 -6.93 -12.17
CA GLY A 90 2.35 -5.73 -11.85
C GLY A 90 2.84 -5.71 -10.41
N ILE A 91 2.90 -4.53 -9.81
CA ILE A 91 3.25 -4.33 -8.41
C ILE A 91 2.03 -3.77 -7.69
N ARG A 92 1.41 -4.57 -6.79
CA ARG A 92 0.35 -4.05 -5.92
C ARG A 92 0.92 -2.98 -5.01
N ALA A 93 0.33 -1.80 -5.05
CA ALA A 93 0.77 -0.66 -4.29
C ALA A 93 -0.39 0.19 -3.76
N GLN A 94 -0.14 0.89 -2.67
CA GLN A 94 -0.97 1.98 -2.20
C GLN A 94 -0.24 3.31 -2.37
N ILE A 95 -0.94 4.30 -2.92
CA ILE A 95 -0.49 5.69 -2.93
C ILE A 95 -1.27 6.42 -1.85
N VAL A 96 -0.55 6.96 -0.88
CA VAL A 96 -1.10 7.77 0.22
C VAL A 96 -0.73 9.23 -0.02
N ARG A 97 -1.73 10.10 -0.20
CA ARG A 97 -1.56 11.55 -0.34
C ARG A 97 -2.18 12.22 0.87
N ARG A 98 -1.34 12.63 1.85
CA ARG A 98 -1.80 13.27 3.10
C ARG A 98 -0.78 14.29 3.59
N ALA A 99 -1.25 15.26 4.38
CA ALA A 99 -0.42 16.27 5.04
C ALA A 99 0.62 16.91 4.09
N GLY A 100 0.25 17.17 2.85
CA GLY A 100 1.13 17.79 1.86
C GLY A 100 2.25 16.86 1.32
N ALA A 101 2.21 15.55 1.58
CA ALA A 101 3.21 14.59 1.12
C ALA A 101 2.58 13.39 0.40
N VAL A 102 3.42 12.63 -0.30
CA VAL A 102 3.00 11.39 -1.00
C VAL A 102 3.92 10.25 -0.59
N TRP A 103 3.32 9.12 -0.30
CA TRP A 103 4.00 7.86 -0.05
C TRP A 103 3.46 6.78 -0.99
N VAL A 104 4.36 5.98 -1.55
CA VAL A 104 4.00 4.81 -2.37
C VAL A 104 4.49 3.57 -1.64
N TRP A 105 3.55 2.72 -1.24
CA TRP A 105 3.79 1.51 -0.47
C TRP A 105 3.57 0.27 -1.34
N SER A 106 4.50 -0.68 -1.30
CA SER A 106 4.29 -1.98 -1.91
C SER A 106 3.45 -2.89 -1.01
N ARG A 107 2.90 -3.97 -1.57
CA ARG A 107 2.17 -5.01 -0.82
C ARG A 107 2.99 -5.62 0.32
N GLY A 108 4.32 -5.61 0.21
CA GLY A 108 5.24 -6.08 1.26
C GLY A 108 5.49 -5.07 2.36
N GLU A 109 4.71 -3.98 2.43
CA GLU A 109 4.86 -2.88 3.39
C GLU A 109 6.22 -2.16 3.26
N GLU A 110 6.82 -2.19 2.07
CA GLU A 110 8.02 -1.44 1.77
C GLU A 110 7.68 -0.08 1.16
N LEU A 111 8.31 0.98 1.66
CA LEU A 111 8.20 2.30 1.07
C LEU A 111 9.02 2.35 -0.22
N VAL A 112 8.33 2.49 -1.34
CA VAL A 112 8.93 2.46 -2.68
C VAL A 112 8.79 3.79 -3.43
N THR A 113 8.50 4.87 -2.74
CA THR A 113 8.32 6.21 -3.32
C THR A 113 9.50 6.60 -4.21
N ASP A 114 10.73 6.39 -3.73
CA ASP A 114 11.96 6.70 -4.49
C ASP A 114 12.15 5.84 -5.75
N ARG A 115 11.39 4.75 -5.86
CA ARG A 115 11.40 3.88 -7.04
C ARG A 115 10.44 4.33 -8.12
N PHE A 116 9.45 5.15 -7.76
CA PHE A 116 8.38 5.63 -8.63
C PHE A 116 8.16 7.13 -8.46
N PRO A 117 9.20 7.98 -8.68
CA PRO A 117 9.11 9.42 -8.48
C PRO A 117 8.02 10.04 -9.38
N GLU A 118 7.83 9.54 -10.60
CA GLU A 118 6.78 10.02 -11.50
C GLU A 118 5.37 9.76 -10.97
N LEU A 119 5.14 8.66 -10.26
CA LEU A 119 3.86 8.41 -9.60
C LEU A 119 3.66 9.34 -8.41
N ALA A 120 4.72 9.59 -7.64
CA ALA A 120 4.66 10.51 -6.52
C ALA A 120 4.40 11.95 -6.99
N GLU A 121 5.07 12.40 -8.06
CA GLU A 121 4.85 13.72 -8.67
C GLU A 121 3.43 13.85 -9.23
N ALA A 122 2.94 12.85 -9.96
CA ALA A 122 1.58 12.83 -10.49
C ALA A 122 0.52 12.85 -9.38
N ALA A 123 0.71 12.05 -8.34
CA ALA A 123 -0.18 12.02 -7.18
C ALA A 123 -0.17 13.37 -6.43
N MET A 124 1.01 13.96 -6.24
CA MET A 124 1.14 15.29 -5.64
C MET A 124 0.38 16.36 -6.42
N ALA A 125 0.43 16.30 -7.73
CA ALA A 125 -0.18 17.31 -8.61
C ALA A 125 -1.70 17.12 -8.81
N GLN A 126 -2.20 15.88 -8.80
CA GLN A 126 -3.54 15.56 -9.28
C GLN A 126 -4.47 14.99 -8.22
N MET A 127 -3.93 14.38 -7.15
CA MET A 127 -4.78 13.81 -6.11
C MET A 127 -5.07 14.83 -5.02
N PRO A 128 -6.32 14.96 -4.54
CA PRO A 128 -6.63 15.75 -3.35
C PRO A 128 -5.88 15.24 -2.12
N ASP A 129 -5.55 16.14 -1.19
CA ASP A 129 -4.99 15.74 0.11
C ASP A 129 -6.00 14.87 0.87
N GLY A 130 -5.54 13.87 1.61
CA GLY A 130 -6.37 12.86 2.27
C GLY A 130 -6.72 11.65 1.42
N THR A 131 -6.33 11.61 0.13
CA THR A 131 -6.65 10.49 -0.77
C THR A 131 -5.71 9.32 -0.55
N VAL A 132 -6.27 8.10 -0.54
CA VAL A 132 -5.53 6.84 -0.61
C VAL A 132 -6.08 5.99 -1.75
N VAL A 133 -5.20 5.50 -2.61
CA VAL A 133 -5.54 4.65 -3.74
C VAL A 133 -4.78 3.34 -3.63
N ASP A 134 -5.50 2.23 -3.71
CA ASP A 134 -4.93 0.88 -3.80
C ASP A 134 -5.08 0.39 -5.24
N GLY A 135 -4.00 -0.09 -5.85
CA GLY A 135 -4.00 -0.48 -7.25
C GLY A 135 -2.77 -1.29 -7.65
N GLU A 136 -2.61 -1.46 -8.96
CA GLU A 136 -1.50 -2.21 -9.54
C GLU A 136 -0.64 -1.27 -10.39
N ILE A 137 0.65 -1.17 -10.07
CA ILE A 137 1.60 -0.40 -10.89
C ILE A 137 1.96 -1.23 -12.12
N LEU A 138 1.74 -0.65 -13.29
CA LEU A 138 2.02 -1.26 -14.58
C LEU A 138 2.89 -0.34 -15.43
N VAL A 139 3.69 -0.90 -16.32
CA VAL A 139 4.32 -0.15 -17.42
C VAL A 139 3.40 -0.21 -18.62
N TRP A 140 2.83 0.93 -19.02
CA TRP A 140 1.94 1.01 -20.18
C TRP A 140 2.39 2.13 -21.10
N LEU A 141 2.88 1.76 -22.28
CA LEU A 141 3.35 2.76 -23.24
C LEU A 141 2.18 3.34 -24.06
N PRO A 142 2.24 4.63 -24.40
CA PRO A 142 1.23 5.25 -25.24
C PRO A 142 1.03 4.50 -26.55
N GLY A 143 -0.23 4.18 -26.88
CA GLY A 143 -0.60 3.47 -28.11
C GLY A 143 -0.46 1.95 -28.06
N GLU A 144 0.07 1.36 -27.02
CA GLU A 144 0.06 -0.09 -26.85
C GLU A 144 -1.31 -0.56 -26.35
N PRO A 145 -1.83 -1.71 -26.86
CA PRO A 145 -3.14 -2.23 -26.46
C PRO A 145 -3.14 -2.91 -25.09
N GLN A 146 -1.96 -3.19 -24.54
CA GLN A 146 -1.77 -3.90 -23.27
C GLN A 146 -0.50 -3.44 -22.56
N PRO A 147 -0.41 -3.61 -21.23
CA PRO A 147 0.78 -3.26 -20.47
C PRO A 147 1.96 -4.17 -20.85
N ARG A 148 3.15 -3.67 -20.59
CA ARG A 148 4.40 -4.42 -20.68
C ARG A 148 4.47 -5.54 -19.66
N LEU A 149 5.36 -6.49 -19.89
CA LEU A 149 5.60 -7.59 -18.96
C LEU A 149 6.15 -7.08 -17.62
N PHE A 150 5.78 -7.76 -16.53
CA PHE A 150 6.27 -7.49 -15.17
C PHE A 150 7.81 -7.43 -15.07
N ALA A 151 8.51 -8.18 -15.93
CA ALA A 151 9.98 -8.15 -16.00
C ALA A 151 10.58 -6.74 -16.21
N ASP A 152 9.83 -5.81 -16.82
CA ASP A 152 10.29 -4.43 -16.99
C ASP A 152 10.23 -3.66 -15.67
N LEU A 153 9.20 -3.87 -14.84
CA LEU A 153 9.14 -3.34 -13.48
C LEU A 153 10.20 -3.94 -12.56
N GLN A 154 10.48 -5.25 -12.66
CA GLN A 154 11.50 -5.91 -11.86
C GLN A 154 12.89 -5.30 -12.06
N LYS A 155 13.23 -4.93 -13.31
CA LYS A 155 14.49 -4.25 -13.62
C LYS A 155 14.64 -2.94 -12.85
N ARG A 156 13.52 -2.25 -12.61
CA ARG A 156 13.49 -0.98 -11.89
C ARG A 156 13.66 -1.18 -10.39
N LEU A 157 12.95 -2.15 -9.80
CA LEU A 157 13.05 -2.46 -8.37
C LEU A 157 14.47 -2.90 -7.95
N GLY A 158 15.14 -3.68 -8.79
CA GLY A 158 16.48 -4.19 -8.50
C GLY A 158 17.61 -3.16 -8.62
N ARG A 159 17.34 -1.93 -9.05
CA ARG A 159 18.37 -0.89 -9.24
C ARG A 159 18.54 -0.02 -8.00
N LYS A 160 19.79 0.23 -7.61
CA LYS A 160 20.11 1.19 -6.54
C LYS A 160 19.81 2.64 -6.95
N THR A 161 19.98 2.95 -8.22
CA THR A 161 19.77 4.30 -8.78
C THR A 161 18.94 4.21 -10.04
N LEU A 162 17.91 5.05 -10.13
CA LEU A 162 17.11 5.19 -11.33
C LEU A 162 17.84 6.08 -12.34
N THR A 163 17.81 5.68 -13.60
CA THR A 163 18.30 6.49 -14.70
C THR A 163 17.12 7.00 -15.54
N PRO A 164 17.24 8.12 -16.28
CA PRO A 164 16.16 8.63 -17.15
C PRO A 164 15.60 7.61 -18.14
N LYS A 165 16.36 6.58 -18.45
CA LYS A 165 15.93 5.48 -19.35
C LYS A 165 15.00 4.48 -18.66
N LEU A 166 14.88 4.54 -17.34
CA LEU A 166 14.05 3.65 -16.53
C LEU A 166 12.81 4.37 -15.94
N LEU A 167 12.71 5.65 -16.10
CA LEU A 167 11.55 6.51 -15.91
C LEU A 167 10.71 6.54 -17.19
#